data_9fdb1c97f3f4171e641169c179add0e5
#
_entry.id   9fdb1c97f3f4171e641169c179add0e5
#
_cell.length_a   1.000
_cell.length_b   1.000
_cell.length_c   1.000
_cell.angle_alpha   90.00
_cell.angle_beta   90.00
_cell.angle_gamma   90.00
#
_symmetry.space_group_name_H-M   'P 1'
#
loop_
_entity.id
_entity.type
_entity.pdbx_description
1 polymer ?
#
loop_
_entity_poly.entity_id
_entity_poly.type
_entity_poly.pdbx_seq_one_letter_code
_entity_poly.pdbx_strand_id
1 'polypeptide(L)'
;MGKDIDEAASGFGNVFRDRLTYLMNGNNVYGKPVNTQELADEIDISRPAVRKYIKPNDRREVTVPSALVVSRIARFFHTTPNFLLGFDTEIGSEDAQRAGESDVYNALGLSQEAIDGLHRLRAQAVAEPRAAELLRLLDKLICSYTHETDKLL
;
A
#
# COMPACT_ATOMS: atom_id res chain seq x y z
N MET A 1 -12.11 13.96 32.25
CA MET A 1 -12.33 13.80 30.78
C MET A 1 -11.07 13.71 29.91
N GLY A 2 -9.88 14.03 30.38
CA GLY A 2 -8.63 13.93 29.60
C GLY A 2 -7.96 12.55 29.60
N LYS A 3 -8.18 11.72 30.59
CA LYS A 3 -7.46 10.43 30.73
C LYS A 3 -7.84 9.37 29.69
N ASP A 4 -9.11 9.32 29.30
CA ASP A 4 -9.60 8.27 28.38
C ASP A 4 -9.13 8.49 26.93
N ILE A 5 -8.89 9.76 26.55
CA ILE A 5 -8.38 10.11 25.21
C ILE A 5 -6.89 9.78 25.11
N ASP A 6 -6.12 10.02 26.16
CA ASP A 6 -4.68 9.73 26.19
C ASP A 6 -4.40 8.21 26.20
N GLU A 7 -5.24 7.42 26.86
CA GLU A 7 -5.12 5.96 26.90
C GLU A 7 -5.48 5.33 25.55
N ALA A 8 -6.52 5.83 24.89
CA ALA A 8 -6.89 5.40 23.53
C ALA A 8 -5.80 5.77 22.51
N ALA A 9 -5.26 6.99 22.56
CA ALA A 9 -4.18 7.43 21.69
C ALA A 9 -2.90 6.60 21.87
N SER A 10 -2.57 6.23 23.12
CA SER A 10 -1.45 5.33 23.44
C SER A 10 -1.65 3.93 22.87
N GLY A 11 -2.89 3.42 22.90
CA GLY A 11 -3.26 2.13 22.30
C GLY A 11 -3.02 2.11 20.79
N PHE A 12 -3.52 3.11 20.08
CA PHE A 12 -3.32 3.22 18.62
C PHE A 12 -1.85 3.36 18.23
N GLY A 13 -1.07 4.15 18.97
CA GLY A 13 0.35 4.33 18.70
C GLY A 13 1.13 3.02 18.85
N ASN A 14 0.80 2.18 19.81
CA ASN A 14 1.43 0.87 20.00
C ASN A 14 1.09 -0.08 18.85
N VAL A 15 -0.18 -0.17 18.47
CA VAL A 15 -0.63 -1.00 17.34
C VAL A 15 0.03 -0.56 16.05
N PHE A 16 0.05 0.74 15.77
CA PHE A 16 0.72 1.29 14.59
C PHE A 16 2.21 0.92 14.55
N ARG A 17 2.93 1.11 15.65
CA ARG A 17 4.36 0.75 15.76
C ARG A 17 4.58 -0.73 15.46
N ASP A 18 3.78 -1.60 16.09
CA ASP A 18 3.96 -3.05 15.97
C ASP A 18 3.68 -3.51 14.54
N ARG A 19 2.66 -2.96 13.89
CA ARG A 19 2.34 -3.24 12.50
C ARG A 19 3.35 -2.67 11.51
N LEU A 20 3.82 -1.44 11.74
CA LEU A 20 4.89 -0.86 10.93
C LEU A 20 6.17 -1.69 11.04
N THR A 21 6.56 -2.07 12.26
CA THR A 21 7.73 -2.92 12.50
C THR A 21 7.58 -4.28 11.82
N TYR A 22 6.40 -4.87 11.87
CA TYR A 22 6.08 -6.12 11.19
C TYR A 22 6.30 -6.02 9.67
N LEU A 23 5.78 -4.97 9.03
CA LEU A 23 5.98 -4.72 7.59
C LEU A 23 7.45 -4.45 7.24
N MET A 24 8.15 -3.68 8.06
CA MET A 24 9.57 -3.37 7.84
C MET A 24 10.48 -4.59 7.98
N ASN A 25 10.10 -5.60 8.75
CA ASN A 25 10.85 -6.84 8.91
C ASN A 25 10.71 -7.83 7.74
N GLY A 26 10.07 -7.44 6.66
CA GLY A 26 9.93 -8.26 5.45
C GLY A 26 8.56 -8.90 5.27
N ASN A 27 7.62 -8.71 6.20
CA ASN A 27 6.24 -9.16 6.06
C ASN A 27 5.43 -8.14 5.22
N ASN A 28 5.91 -7.86 4.03
CA ASN A 28 5.37 -6.90 3.09
C ASN A 28 5.35 -7.47 1.69
N VAL A 29 4.75 -6.77 0.73
CA VAL A 29 4.63 -7.22 -0.67
C VAL A 29 5.97 -7.44 -1.37
N TYR A 30 7.05 -6.85 -0.87
CA TYR A 30 8.39 -7.00 -1.44
C TYR A 30 9.11 -8.26 -0.94
N GLY A 31 8.62 -8.91 0.13
CA GLY A 31 9.21 -10.09 0.75
C GLY A 31 10.62 -9.87 1.31
N LYS A 32 11.02 -8.61 1.57
CA LYS A 32 12.33 -8.22 2.07
C LYS A 32 12.23 -7.16 3.17
N PRO A 33 13.18 -7.12 4.11
CA PRO A 33 13.25 -6.05 5.10
C PRO A 33 13.46 -4.68 4.44
N VAL A 34 12.80 -3.67 4.98
CA VAL A 34 12.93 -2.25 4.58
C VAL A 34 13.57 -1.49 5.73
N ASN A 35 14.64 -0.77 5.45
CA ASN A 35 15.33 0.01 6.49
C ASN A 35 14.69 1.40 6.69
N THR A 36 15.04 2.06 7.82
CA THR A 36 14.46 3.36 8.18
C THR A 36 14.83 4.49 7.23
N GLN A 37 15.95 4.40 6.52
CA GLN A 37 16.35 5.40 5.55
C GLN A 37 15.54 5.24 4.27
N GLU A 38 15.44 4.03 3.75
CA GLU A 38 14.66 3.69 2.56
C GLU A 38 13.20 4.13 2.73
N LEU A 39 12.57 3.79 3.87
CA LEU A 39 11.21 4.22 4.14
C LEU A 39 11.09 5.76 4.23
N ALA A 40 12.05 6.42 4.87
CA ALA A 40 12.05 7.88 5.03
C ALA A 40 12.12 8.61 3.68
N ASP A 41 12.97 8.13 2.78
CA ASP A 41 13.18 8.70 1.45
C ASP A 41 11.92 8.51 0.58
N GLU A 42 11.29 7.34 0.63
CA GLU A 42 10.09 7.02 -0.15
C GLU A 42 8.84 7.79 0.29
N ILE A 43 8.66 8.01 1.59
CA ILE A 43 7.48 8.73 2.10
C ILE A 43 7.72 10.23 2.35
N ASP A 44 8.90 10.73 1.95
CA ASP A 44 9.29 12.13 2.06
C ASP A 44 9.16 12.68 3.49
N ILE A 45 9.81 12.00 4.45
CA ILE A 45 9.97 12.46 5.83
C ILE A 45 11.38 12.22 6.30
N SER A 46 11.77 12.84 7.42
CA SER A 46 13.12 12.63 7.97
C SER A 46 13.27 11.24 8.62
N ARG A 47 14.45 10.63 8.48
CA ARG A 47 14.81 9.38 9.17
C ARG A 47 14.58 9.42 10.69
N PRO A 48 14.90 10.52 11.42
CA PRO A 48 14.53 10.64 12.83
C PRO A 48 13.04 10.54 13.10
N ALA A 49 12.17 11.04 12.18
CA ALA A 49 10.72 10.91 12.31
C ALA A 49 10.28 9.43 12.20
N VAL A 50 10.81 8.68 11.21
CA VAL A 50 10.54 7.22 11.12
C VAL A 50 10.96 6.50 12.39
N ARG A 51 12.15 6.83 12.94
CA ARG A 51 12.63 6.22 14.18
C ARG A 51 11.71 6.46 15.37
N LYS A 52 11.08 7.63 15.48
CA LYS A 52 10.10 7.91 16.54
C LYS A 52 8.88 7.01 16.48
N TYR A 53 8.49 6.58 15.29
CA TYR A 53 7.36 5.67 15.12
C TYR A 53 7.68 4.22 15.50
N ILE A 54 8.95 3.80 15.34
CA ILE A 54 9.38 2.41 15.57
C ILE A 54 9.91 2.22 17.00
N LYS A 55 10.64 3.20 17.53
CA LYS A 55 11.22 3.14 18.86
C LYS A 55 10.52 4.14 19.77
N PRO A 56 9.79 3.69 20.79
CA PRO A 56 9.28 4.60 21.82
C PRO A 56 10.46 5.29 22.50
N ASN A 57 10.35 6.58 22.74
CA ASN A 57 11.23 7.29 23.66
C ASN A 57 11.10 6.66 25.06
N ASP A 58 12.16 6.74 25.88
CA ASP A 58 12.19 6.25 27.27
C ASP A 58 11.04 6.81 28.16
N ARG A 59 10.33 7.81 27.69
CA ARG A 59 9.19 8.46 28.36
C ARG A 59 7.83 7.84 28.06
N ARG A 60 7.76 6.67 27.40
CA ARG A 60 6.51 5.98 27.03
C ARG A 60 5.56 6.77 26.14
N GLU A 61 5.96 7.92 25.61
CA GLU A 61 5.17 8.65 24.61
C GLU A 61 5.28 7.96 23.26
N VAL A 62 4.23 7.29 22.86
CA VAL A 62 4.09 6.73 21.52
C VAL A 62 3.68 7.86 20.59
N THR A 63 4.52 8.20 19.64
CA THR A 63 4.19 9.22 18.65
C THR A 63 3.19 8.66 17.65
N VAL A 64 1.99 9.21 17.64
CA VAL A 64 0.97 8.89 16.64
C VAL A 64 1.29 9.70 15.36
N PRO A 65 1.48 9.05 14.21
CA PRO A 65 1.73 9.77 12.96
C PRO A 65 0.47 10.51 12.48
N SER A 66 0.66 11.56 11.70
CA SER A 66 -0.47 12.24 11.04
C SER A 66 -1.13 11.30 10.01
N ALA A 67 -2.39 11.56 9.69
CA ALA A 67 -3.13 10.80 8.68
C ALA A 67 -2.40 10.76 7.31
N LEU A 68 -1.72 11.85 6.94
CA LEU A 68 -0.93 11.92 5.72
C LEU A 68 0.24 10.93 5.75
N VAL A 69 0.95 10.84 6.86
CA VAL A 69 2.08 9.90 7.02
C VAL A 69 1.58 8.47 7.02
N VAL A 70 0.48 8.16 7.72
CA VAL A 70 -0.15 6.84 7.69
C VAL A 70 -0.52 6.43 6.27
N SER A 71 -1.13 7.34 5.50
CA SER A 71 -1.52 7.09 4.10
C SER A 71 -0.32 6.86 3.18
N ARG A 72 0.78 7.60 3.36
CA ARG A 72 2.02 7.40 2.60
C ARG A 72 2.68 6.06 2.91
N ILE A 73 2.74 5.67 4.18
CA ILE A 73 3.26 4.37 4.62
C ILE A 73 2.38 3.24 4.07
N ALA A 74 1.06 3.37 4.15
CA ALA A 74 0.13 2.39 3.62
C ALA A 74 0.33 2.18 2.12
N ARG A 75 0.48 3.26 1.35
CA ARG A 75 0.76 3.22 -0.09
C ARG A 75 2.09 2.54 -0.39
N PHE A 76 3.15 2.88 0.33
CA PHE A 76 4.47 2.28 0.13
C PHE A 76 4.45 0.77 0.35
N PHE A 77 3.84 0.29 1.42
CA PHE A 77 3.74 -1.14 1.71
C PHE A 77 2.57 -1.85 1.00
N HIS A 78 1.81 -1.16 0.14
CA HIS A 78 0.61 -1.69 -0.51
C HIS A 78 -0.39 -2.30 0.49
N THR A 79 -0.60 -1.60 1.60
CA THR A 79 -1.55 -1.95 2.65
C THR A 79 -2.56 -0.83 2.88
N THR A 80 -3.46 -0.98 3.84
CA THR A 80 -4.46 0.03 4.18
C THR A 80 -4.05 0.85 5.41
N PRO A 81 -4.49 2.11 5.50
CA PRO A 81 -4.44 2.86 6.75
C PRO A 81 -5.12 2.12 7.91
N ASN A 82 -6.23 1.42 7.64
CA ASN A 82 -6.96 0.63 8.62
C ASN A 82 -6.13 -0.51 9.19
N PHE A 83 -5.38 -1.21 8.34
CA PHE A 83 -4.42 -2.21 8.80
C PHE A 83 -3.39 -1.59 9.73
N LEU A 84 -2.75 -0.51 9.33
CA LEU A 84 -1.72 0.15 10.15
C LEU A 84 -2.27 0.65 11.49
N LEU A 85 -3.52 1.10 11.53
CA LEU A 85 -4.18 1.60 12.74
C LEU A 85 -4.84 0.50 13.58
N GLY A 86 -4.85 -0.75 13.09
CA GLY A 86 -5.36 -1.89 13.84
C GLY A 86 -6.85 -2.18 13.68
N PHE A 87 -7.52 -1.53 12.75
CA PHE A 87 -8.93 -1.80 12.46
C PHE A 87 -9.11 -3.07 11.60
N ASP A 88 -8.14 -3.37 10.72
CA ASP A 88 -8.12 -4.59 9.91
C ASP A 88 -7.09 -5.59 10.45
N THR A 89 -7.38 -6.87 10.37
CA THR A 89 -6.46 -7.94 10.80
C THR A 89 -5.52 -8.39 9.69
N GLU A 90 -5.89 -8.20 8.43
CA GLU A 90 -5.14 -8.67 7.26
C GLU A 90 -4.32 -7.56 6.61
N ILE A 91 -3.11 -7.93 6.15
CA ILE A 91 -2.25 -7.05 5.35
C ILE A 91 -2.86 -6.92 3.97
N GLY A 92 -3.43 -5.76 3.69
CA GLY A 92 -4.08 -5.53 2.40
C GLY A 92 -5.37 -6.34 2.30
N SER A 93 -6.46 -5.81 2.84
CA SER A 93 -7.77 -6.35 2.47
C SER A 93 -7.88 -6.30 0.95
N GLU A 94 -8.47 -7.32 0.35
CA GLU A 94 -8.77 -7.34 -1.10
C GLU A 94 -9.48 -6.05 -1.54
N ASP A 95 -10.20 -5.40 -0.63
CA ASP A 95 -10.87 -4.12 -0.85
C ASP A 95 -9.91 -2.93 -1.04
N ALA A 96 -8.73 -2.94 -0.43
CA ALA A 96 -7.73 -1.87 -0.63
C ALA A 96 -7.01 -2.01 -1.97
N GLN A 97 -6.73 -3.23 -2.38
CA GLN A 97 -6.23 -3.49 -3.74
C GLN A 97 -7.29 -3.15 -4.77
N ARG A 98 -8.55 -3.53 -4.54
CA ARG A 98 -9.68 -3.18 -5.39
C ARG A 98 -9.94 -1.68 -5.47
N ALA A 99 -9.79 -0.92 -4.38
CA ALA A 99 -9.97 0.53 -4.39
C ALA A 99 -8.90 1.23 -5.27
N GLY A 100 -7.62 0.87 -5.13
CA GLY A 100 -6.56 1.42 -5.98
C GLY A 100 -6.66 0.98 -7.45
N GLU A 101 -7.01 -0.27 -7.69
CA GLU A 101 -7.26 -0.80 -9.04
C GLU A 101 -8.52 -0.19 -9.65
N SER A 102 -9.59 0.01 -8.88
CA SER A 102 -10.83 0.65 -9.34
C SER A 102 -10.60 2.07 -9.83
N ASP A 103 -9.76 2.85 -9.16
CA ASP A 103 -9.44 4.21 -9.59
C ASP A 103 -8.70 4.22 -10.93
N VAL A 104 -7.77 3.30 -11.15
CA VAL A 104 -7.06 3.14 -12.43
C VAL A 104 -8.01 2.68 -13.52
N TYR A 105 -8.86 1.70 -13.24
CA TYR A 105 -9.82 1.18 -14.22
C TYR A 105 -10.88 2.21 -14.60
N ASN A 106 -11.35 3.00 -13.63
CA ASN A 106 -12.26 4.12 -13.88
C ASN A 106 -11.60 5.22 -14.72
N ALA A 107 -10.34 5.53 -14.46
CA ALA A 107 -9.56 6.50 -15.26
C ALA A 107 -9.35 6.01 -16.71
N LEU A 108 -9.27 4.71 -16.92
CA LEU A 108 -9.18 4.08 -18.24
C LEU A 108 -10.54 3.89 -18.93
N GLY A 109 -11.66 4.20 -18.26
CA GLY A 109 -13.01 4.03 -18.79
C GLY A 109 -13.40 2.58 -19.04
N LEU A 110 -12.80 1.61 -18.33
CA LEU A 110 -13.12 0.20 -18.47
C LEU A 110 -14.45 -0.14 -17.81
N SER A 111 -15.25 -0.97 -18.47
CA SER A 111 -16.48 -1.51 -17.86
C SER A 111 -16.15 -2.54 -16.77
N GLN A 112 -17.08 -2.73 -15.82
CA GLN A 112 -16.90 -3.73 -14.76
C GLN A 112 -16.68 -5.14 -15.34
N GLU A 113 -17.34 -5.47 -16.43
CA GLU A 113 -17.18 -6.77 -17.11
C GLU A 113 -15.75 -6.94 -17.67
N ALA A 114 -15.16 -5.86 -18.21
CA ALA A 114 -13.78 -5.87 -18.70
C ALA A 114 -12.79 -6.03 -17.53
N ILE A 115 -13.03 -5.38 -16.41
CA ILE A 115 -12.23 -5.48 -15.18
C ILE A 115 -12.25 -6.92 -14.65
N ASP A 116 -13.44 -7.52 -14.52
CA ASP A 116 -13.60 -8.91 -14.07
C ASP A 116 -12.94 -9.91 -15.05
N GLY A 117 -12.97 -9.60 -16.34
CA GLY A 117 -12.27 -10.36 -17.39
C GLY A 117 -10.74 -10.32 -17.20
N LEU A 118 -10.19 -9.15 -16.92
CA LEU A 118 -8.76 -8.97 -16.68
C LEU A 118 -8.28 -9.69 -15.41
N HIS A 119 -9.07 -9.65 -14.33
CA HIS A 119 -8.78 -10.40 -13.10
C HIS A 119 -8.75 -11.90 -13.33
N ARG A 120 -9.74 -12.44 -14.07
CA ARG A 120 -9.77 -13.86 -14.45
C ARG A 120 -8.58 -14.24 -15.30
N LEU A 121 -8.25 -13.43 -16.31
CA LEU A 121 -7.09 -13.67 -17.18
C LEU A 121 -5.79 -13.67 -16.39
N ARG A 122 -5.61 -12.73 -15.45
CA ARG A 122 -4.44 -12.66 -14.58
C ARG A 122 -4.31 -13.88 -13.67
N ALA A 123 -5.41 -14.34 -13.09
CA ALA A 123 -5.42 -15.55 -12.25
C ALA A 123 -5.07 -16.81 -13.07
N GLN A 124 -5.56 -16.92 -14.30
CA GLN A 124 -5.27 -18.02 -15.20
C GLN A 124 -3.84 -17.99 -15.75
N ALA A 125 -3.24 -16.83 -15.91
CA ALA A 125 -1.87 -16.67 -16.44
C ALA A 125 -0.79 -17.33 -15.58
N VAL A 126 -1.08 -17.62 -14.29
CA VAL A 126 -0.17 -18.37 -13.41
C VAL A 126 -0.09 -19.86 -13.81
N ALA A 127 -1.19 -20.43 -14.34
CA ALA A 127 -1.30 -21.85 -14.66
C ALA A 127 -1.29 -22.15 -16.17
N GLU A 128 -1.69 -21.18 -17.00
CA GLU A 128 -1.86 -21.36 -18.46
C GLU A 128 -0.96 -20.45 -19.29
N PRO A 129 -0.05 -21.01 -20.12
CA PRO A 129 0.83 -20.22 -20.98
C PRO A 129 0.10 -19.31 -21.98
N ARG A 130 -1.10 -19.72 -22.44
CA ARG A 130 -1.93 -18.91 -23.35
C ARG A 130 -2.46 -17.65 -22.69
N ALA A 131 -2.87 -17.74 -21.43
CA ALA A 131 -3.35 -16.58 -20.66
C ALA A 131 -2.21 -15.58 -20.40
N ALA A 132 -1.00 -16.09 -20.13
CA ALA A 132 0.19 -15.26 -19.98
C ALA A 132 0.57 -14.54 -21.29
N GLU A 133 0.42 -15.21 -22.44
CA GLU A 133 0.67 -14.62 -23.76
C GLU A 133 -0.35 -13.53 -24.10
N LEU A 134 -1.62 -13.74 -23.78
CA LEU A 134 -2.68 -12.73 -23.95
C LEU A 134 -2.41 -11.49 -23.11
N LEU A 135 -1.97 -11.63 -21.86
CA LEU A 135 -1.58 -10.47 -21.02
C LEU A 135 -0.41 -9.70 -21.63
N ARG A 136 0.60 -10.40 -22.19
CA ARG A 136 1.72 -9.76 -22.89
C ARG A 136 1.28 -8.99 -24.15
N LEU A 137 0.34 -9.53 -24.90
CA LEU A 137 -0.21 -8.86 -26.07
C LEU A 137 -0.99 -7.61 -25.69
N LEU A 138 -1.77 -7.70 -24.62
CA LEU A 138 -2.53 -6.56 -24.06
C LEU A 138 -1.59 -5.45 -23.59
N ASP A 139 -0.53 -5.79 -22.87
CA ASP A 139 0.51 -4.86 -22.43
C ASP A 139 1.17 -4.14 -23.60
N LYS A 140 1.57 -4.88 -24.64
CA LYS A 140 2.13 -4.29 -25.86
C LYS A 140 1.15 -3.35 -26.57
N LEU A 141 -0.13 -3.70 -26.61
CA LEU A 141 -1.16 -2.90 -27.24
C LEU A 141 -1.39 -1.59 -26.49
N ILE A 142 -1.41 -1.62 -25.15
CA ILE A 142 -1.51 -0.43 -24.31
C ILE A 142 -0.26 0.45 -24.48
N CYS A 143 0.94 -0.13 -24.43
CA CYS A 143 2.19 0.61 -24.60
C CYS A 143 2.32 1.23 -26.00
N SER A 144 1.87 0.55 -27.06
CA SER A 144 1.90 1.12 -28.43
C SER A 144 0.93 2.28 -28.58
N TYR A 145 -0.25 2.19 -27.97
CA TYR A 145 -1.24 3.25 -28.02
C TYR A 145 -0.78 4.52 -27.27
N THR A 146 -0.16 4.35 -26.10
CA THR A 146 0.38 5.50 -25.35
C THR A 146 1.55 6.18 -26.06
N HIS A 147 2.37 5.41 -26.81
CA HIS A 147 3.48 5.98 -27.61
C HIS A 147 3.02 6.75 -28.84
N GLU A 148 1.88 6.40 -29.42
CA GLU A 148 1.31 7.13 -30.57
C GLU A 148 0.65 8.43 -30.13
N THR A 149 0.00 8.46 -28.97
CA THR A 149 -0.63 9.69 -28.42
C THR A 149 0.39 10.73 -27.98
N ASP A 150 1.56 10.35 -27.47
CA ASP A 150 2.66 11.27 -27.13
C ASP A 150 3.31 11.94 -28.34
N LYS A 151 3.12 11.42 -29.55
CA LYS A 151 3.63 12.03 -30.79
C LYS A 151 2.65 13.01 -31.44
N LEU A 152 1.40 13.07 -30.95
CA LEU A 152 0.34 13.92 -31.49
C LEU A 152 0.07 15.17 -30.63
N LEU A 153 0.76 15.32 -29.50
CA LEU A 153 0.76 16.50 -28.61
C LEU A 153 2.08 17.26 -28.73
#